data_a81d183a74408c9e931a38538f6fd752
#
_entry.id   a81d183a74408c9e931a38538f6fd752
#
_cell.length_a   1.000
_cell.length_b   1.000
_cell.length_c   1.000
_cell.angle_alpha   90.00
_cell.angle_beta   90.00
_cell.angle_gamma   90.00
#
_symmetry.space_group_name_H-M   'P 1'
#
loop_
_entity.id
_entity.type
_entity.pdbx_description
1 polymer ?
#
loop_
_entity_poly.entity_id
_entity_poly.type
_entity_poly.pdbx_seq_one_letter_code
_entity_poly.pdbx_strand_id
1 'polypeptide(L)'
;DYYASRGLGDVYKRQVDIEIEAPDEHLEYVRTLAREYGCWLIVSFHDFEGTPSLDELKGIARLCRTKGADLVKIVTTAWNISDAARTMRLYDLQADGALFEGAAAAERPQLVAFSMGEAGKFTRLLCLKLGAPYTYVSAGASNATASGQYTREEMERLLSAENYPFEGFREFRRTTVAVPCSKSVAQRAVLAAALAAGESRLANYAPCNDIVGAVEVIRGMGCRIASDGTTLHIEGVGAERLGRCTKIETGESGLLTRLLTPLASHISALNGGAPVEISGHGSILKRNLHEAVAALREAGVHCSAREEGYLPFRIEGGITRREISFSGRESSQTVSGFLMTLPLLQDATVLTVTEPSSIPYLELTLRTLTRFGVRLNREAFYDGVCGGTPSKIVFSVPGRQEYRPSDVFLEADWSSAAYFAVAGAVASSLGRTEGITLRNMRLDSLQADEKILDILRSCGADVSVAPADASARGDMPGDLQNISVTATGRRLKAFEVDATHCPDLFPILAVLAAHCDGTSRIAGVGRLTQKESNRAETIYAEFRTLGARIDIRGDEMFVTGGPLHGGDVRSHNDHRIAMSLIVAGLFTPEPVRLDDVKCIDKSFPSFLDLLARQE
;
A
#
# COMPACT_ATOMS: atom_id res chain seq x y z
N ASP A 1 -15.17 27.87 -22.75
CA ASP A 1 -14.32 26.94 -22.01
C ASP A 1 -14.48 27.20 -20.52
N TYR A 2 -15.04 26.21 -19.79
CA TYR A 2 -15.22 26.27 -18.36
C TYR A 2 -14.07 25.56 -17.65
N TYR A 3 -13.50 26.18 -16.62
CA TYR A 3 -12.41 25.64 -15.83
C TYR A 3 -12.94 24.90 -14.60
N ALA A 4 -12.54 23.65 -14.39
CA ALA A 4 -12.70 22.96 -13.12
C ALA A 4 -11.41 23.12 -12.32
N SER A 5 -11.38 24.00 -11.32
CA SER A 5 -10.20 24.26 -10.48
C SER A 5 -10.28 23.52 -9.14
N ARG A 6 -9.12 23.09 -8.63
CA ARG A 6 -8.96 22.64 -7.24
C ARG A 6 -8.88 23.86 -6.32
N GLY A 7 -9.93 24.08 -5.51
CA GLY A 7 -9.91 25.03 -4.39
C GLY A 7 -10.17 26.50 -4.78
N LEU A 8 -11.06 27.14 -4.07
CA LEU A 8 -11.56 28.51 -4.27
C LEU A 8 -10.58 29.62 -3.87
N GLY A 9 -9.26 29.40 -3.86
CA GLY A 9 -8.31 30.34 -3.26
C GLY A 9 -7.64 31.36 -4.19
N ASP A 10 -7.44 31.07 -5.49
CA ASP A 10 -6.63 31.93 -6.38
C ASP A 10 -7.13 31.96 -7.85
N VAL A 11 -8.44 31.98 -8.06
CA VAL A 11 -9.10 31.70 -9.35
C VAL A 11 -9.09 32.87 -10.35
N TYR A 12 -8.48 34.02 -10.06
CA TYR A 12 -8.62 35.22 -10.88
C TYR A 12 -7.33 35.77 -11.51
N LYS A 13 -6.31 34.92 -11.73
CA LYS A 13 -5.23 35.33 -12.61
C LYS A 13 -5.73 35.24 -14.04
N ARG A 14 -5.82 36.39 -14.70
CA ARG A 14 -6.10 36.43 -16.14
C ARG A 14 -5.02 35.66 -16.86
N GLN A 15 -5.38 34.91 -17.90
CA GLN A 15 -4.47 34.08 -18.68
C GLN A 15 -4.59 34.42 -20.14
N VAL A 16 -3.48 34.37 -20.86
CA VAL A 16 -3.43 34.48 -22.32
C VAL A 16 -2.68 33.27 -22.87
N ASP A 17 -3.25 32.62 -23.88
CA ASP A 17 -2.72 31.39 -24.48
C ASP A 17 -2.21 31.71 -25.90
N ILE A 18 -1.00 31.26 -26.22
CA ILE A 18 -0.38 31.40 -27.53
C ILE A 18 0.31 30.10 -27.93
N GLU A 19 0.11 29.68 -29.18
CA GLU A 19 0.76 28.47 -29.71
C GLU A 19 2.28 28.65 -29.81
N ILE A 20 3.03 27.58 -29.55
CA ILE A 20 4.49 27.57 -29.58
C ILE A 20 5.06 27.89 -30.95
N GLU A 21 4.33 27.58 -32.01
CA GLU A 21 4.66 27.82 -33.41
C GLU A 21 4.37 29.28 -33.87
N ALA A 22 3.76 30.10 -33.00
CA ALA A 22 3.51 31.48 -33.33
C ALA A 22 4.82 32.21 -33.65
N PRO A 23 4.83 33.16 -34.61
CA PRO A 23 6.00 33.98 -34.92
C PRO A 23 6.55 34.67 -33.67
N ASP A 24 7.87 34.71 -33.53
CA ASP A 24 8.52 35.25 -32.32
C ASP A 24 8.10 36.71 -32.02
N GLU A 25 7.81 37.51 -33.04
CA GLU A 25 7.29 38.87 -32.86
C GLU A 25 5.89 38.90 -32.21
N HIS A 26 5.02 37.97 -32.57
CA HIS A 26 3.69 37.85 -31.94
C HIS A 26 3.81 37.35 -30.49
N LEU A 27 4.68 36.41 -30.27
CA LEU A 27 4.93 35.87 -28.92
C LEU A 27 5.49 36.96 -28.01
N GLU A 28 6.46 37.76 -28.48
CA GLU A 28 7.03 38.87 -27.69
C GLU A 28 5.98 39.96 -27.40
N TYR A 29 5.12 40.25 -28.37
CA TYR A 29 4.02 41.19 -28.19
C TYR A 29 3.04 40.71 -27.13
N VAL A 30 2.58 39.44 -27.23
CA VAL A 30 1.65 38.84 -26.23
C VAL A 30 2.30 38.75 -24.86
N ARG A 31 3.58 38.39 -24.79
CA ARG A 31 4.34 38.32 -23.52
C ARG A 31 4.43 39.69 -22.85
N THR A 32 4.66 40.74 -23.63
CA THR A 32 4.72 42.12 -23.12
C THR A 32 3.37 42.55 -22.54
N LEU A 33 2.28 42.29 -23.27
CA LEU A 33 0.92 42.59 -22.81
C LEU A 33 0.57 41.77 -21.57
N ALA A 34 0.90 40.47 -21.53
CA ALA A 34 0.65 39.62 -20.39
C ALA A 34 1.31 40.19 -19.11
N ARG A 35 2.54 40.65 -19.21
CA ARG A 35 3.26 41.30 -18.09
C ARG A 35 2.63 42.63 -17.69
N GLU A 36 2.28 43.48 -18.67
CA GLU A 36 1.66 44.79 -18.44
C GLU A 36 0.32 44.66 -17.67
N TYR A 37 -0.49 43.66 -18.05
CA TYR A 37 -1.81 43.43 -17.45
C TYR A 37 -1.82 42.41 -16.31
N GLY A 38 -0.67 41.90 -15.86
CA GLY A 38 -0.55 40.92 -14.79
C GLY A 38 -1.22 39.57 -15.11
N CYS A 39 -1.21 39.18 -16.39
CA CYS A 39 -1.76 37.91 -16.87
C CYS A 39 -0.67 36.83 -16.91
N TRP A 40 -1.07 35.58 -16.73
CA TRP A 40 -0.20 34.45 -16.99
C TRP A 40 -0.07 34.18 -18.49
N LEU A 41 1.15 33.95 -18.94
CA LEU A 41 1.42 33.52 -20.30
C LEU A 41 1.41 32.00 -20.38
N ILE A 42 0.43 31.44 -21.10
CA ILE A 42 0.40 30.04 -21.48
C ILE A 42 1.07 29.92 -22.85
N VAL A 43 2.09 29.06 -22.93
CA VAL A 43 2.62 28.65 -24.25
C VAL A 43 2.17 27.22 -24.49
N SER A 44 1.37 27.04 -25.55
CA SER A 44 0.68 25.77 -25.82
C SER A 44 1.27 25.08 -27.04
N PHE A 45 1.23 23.76 -26.99
CA PHE A 45 1.52 22.85 -28.10
C PHE A 45 0.36 21.88 -28.26
N HIS A 46 -0.12 21.74 -29.50
CA HIS A 46 -1.17 20.78 -29.84
C HIS A 46 -0.70 19.86 -30.95
N ASP A 47 -0.82 18.55 -30.75
CA ASP A 47 -0.63 17.54 -31.79
C ASP A 47 -1.96 16.78 -31.98
N PHE A 48 -2.61 17.07 -33.12
CA PHE A 48 -3.90 16.47 -33.47
C PHE A 48 -3.75 15.12 -34.17
N GLU A 49 -2.55 14.74 -34.57
CA GLU A 49 -2.28 13.53 -35.34
C GLU A 49 -1.72 12.39 -34.48
N GLY A 50 -1.06 12.71 -33.36
CA GLY A 50 -0.45 11.67 -32.55
C GLY A 50 0.11 12.15 -31.20
N THR A 51 1.00 11.33 -30.65
CA THR A 51 1.76 11.67 -29.44
C THR A 51 3.25 11.49 -29.72
N PRO A 52 4.04 12.57 -29.72
CA PRO A 52 5.48 12.53 -29.93
C PRO A 52 6.22 11.62 -28.92
N SER A 53 7.46 11.29 -29.19
CA SER A 53 8.32 10.57 -28.24
C SER A 53 8.51 11.37 -26.96
N LEU A 54 8.88 10.70 -25.86
CA LEU A 54 9.07 11.36 -24.56
C LEU A 54 10.17 12.44 -24.63
N ASP A 55 11.22 12.22 -25.42
CA ASP A 55 12.32 13.18 -25.54
C ASP A 55 11.91 14.41 -26.37
N GLU A 56 11.08 14.24 -27.38
CA GLU A 56 10.47 15.36 -28.11
C GLU A 56 9.52 16.16 -27.19
N LEU A 57 8.67 15.50 -26.42
CA LEU A 57 7.78 16.16 -25.46
C LEU A 57 8.55 16.95 -24.39
N LYS A 58 9.70 16.43 -23.90
CA LYS A 58 10.62 17.18 -23.03
C LYS A 58 11.19 18.40 -23.73
N GLY A 59 11.61 18.24 -24.99
CA GLY A 59 12.12 19.33 -25.81
C GLY A 59 11.09 20.44 -25.97
N ILE A 60 9.85 20.10 -26.27
CA ILE A 60 8.71 21.01 -26.41
C ILE A 60 8.46 21.76 -25.08
N ALA A 61 8.39 21.04 -23.95
CA ALA A 61 8.18 21.66 -22.64
C ALA A 61 9.29 22.68 -22.30
N ARG A 62 10.55 22.33 -22.57
CA ARG A 62 11.70 23.21 -22.37
C ARG A 62 11.67 24.43 -23.31
N LEU A 63 11.26 24.24 -24.55
CA LEU A 63 11.10 25.34 -25.51
C LEU A 63 9.99 26.30 -25.06
N CYS A 64 8.84 25.81 -24.60
CA CYS A 64 7.79 26.65 -24.01
C CYS A 64 8.32 27.51 -22.86
N ARG A 65 9.13 26.94 -21.99
CA ARG A 65 9.79 27.66 -20.88
C ARG A 65 10.73 28.75 -21.42
N THR A 66 11.58 28.45 -22.41
CA THR A 66 12.52 29.45 -23.00
C THR A 66 11.79 30.62 -23.66
N LYS A 67 10.57 30.37 -24.15
CA LYS A 67 9.67 31.40 -24.67
C LYS A 67 8.96 32.21 -23.58
N GLY A 68 9.23 31.92 -22.31
CA GLY A 68 8.77 32.70 -21.15
C GLY A 68 7.42 32.29 -20.59
N ALA A 69 7.00 31.05 -20.79
CA ALA A 69 5.75 30.52 -20.27
C ALA A 69 5.72 30.54 -18.74
N ASP A 70 4.64 31.05 -18.14
CA ASP A 70 4.27 30.84 -16.75
C ASP A 70 3.59 29.46 -16.59
N LEU A 71 2.93 29.00 -17.66
CA LEU A 71 2.30 27.70 -17.75
C LEU A 71 2.58 27.08 -19.12
N VAL A 72 3.08 25.85 -19.12
CA VAL A 72 3.28 25.02 -20.31
C VAL A 72 2.04 24.15 -20.51
N LYS A 73 1.44 24.23 -21.70
CA LYS A 73 0.29 23.40 -22.06
C LYS A 73 0.68 22.47 -23.22
N ILE A 74 0.55 21.15 -23.00
CA ILE A 74 0.85 20.13 -24.00
C ILE A 74 -0.37 19.25 -24.20
N VAL A 75 -0.93 19.27 -25.41
CA VAL A 75 -2.11 18.48 -25.77
C VAL A 75 -1.76 17.61 -26.97
N THR A 76 -1.83 16.30 -26.79
CA THR A 76 -1.52 15.32 -27.85
C THR A 76 -2.75 14.50 -28.21
N THR A 77 -2.69 13.67 -29.25
CA THR A 77 -3.73 12.69 -29.56
C THR A 77 -3.23 11.29 -29.25
N ALA A 78 -3.94 10.56 -28.38
CA ALA A 78 -3.61 9.20 -28.03
C ALA A 78 -4.47 8.21 -28.85
N TRP A 79 -3.82 7.34 -29.59
CA TRP A 79 -4.44 6.22 -30.29
C TRP A 79 -4.52 4.94 -29.45
N ASN A 80 -3.67 4.86 -28.41
CA ASN A 80 -3.59 3.74 -27.49
C ASN A 80 -3.14 4.21 -26.10
N ILE A 81 -3.18 3.32 -25.13
CA ILE A 81 -2.81 3.61 -23.75
C ILE A 81 -1.34 4.03 -23.57
N SER A 82 -0.43 3.51 -24.42
CA SER A 82 1.00 3.85 -24.35
C SER A 82 1.26 5.30 -24.76
N ASP A 83 0.47 5.83 -25.70
CA ASP A 83 0.52 7.25 -26.09
C ASP A 83 0.08 8.13 -24.92
N ALA A 84 -1.07 7.80 -24.31
CA ALA A 84 -1.58 8.51 -23.15
C ALA A 84 -0.58 8.48 -21.97
N ALA A 85 -0.01 7.31 -21.69
CA ALA A 85 1.01 7.14 -20.64
C ALA A 85 2.25 7.99 -20.90
N ARG A 86 2.68 8.12 -22.15
CA ARG A 86 3.84 8.93 -22.54
C ARG A 86 3.64 10.41 -22.19
N THR A 87 2.45 10.96 -22.48
CA THR A 87 2.11 12.33 -22.09
C THR A 87 2.09 12.49 -20.56
N MET A 88 1.54 11.52 -19.82
CA MET A 88 1.50 11.57 -18.36
C MET A 88 2.87 11.50 -17.68
N ARG A 89 3.86 10.87 -18.31
CA ARG A 89 5.26 10.84 -17.82
C ARG A 89 5.88 12.24 -17.64
N LEU A 90 5.34 13.27 -18.30
CA LEU A 90 5.80 14.64 -18.09
C LEU A 90 5.60 15.12 -16.64
N TYR A 91 4.57 14.62 -15.94
CA TYR A 91 4.33 14.97 -14.53
C TYR A 91 5.35 14.33 -13.60
N ASP A 92 5.76 13.08 -13.85
CA ASP A 92 6.85 12.45 -13.09
C ASP A 92 8.14 13.26 -13.23
N LEU A 93 8.49 13.60 -14.48
CA LEU A 93 9.68 14.41 -14.79
C LEU A 93 9.62 15.81 -14.19
N GLN A 94 8.42 16.40 -14.08
CA GLN A 94 8.24 17.69 -13.40
C GLN A 94 8.44 17.56 -11.89
N ALA A 95 7.88 16.52 -11.28
CA ALA A 95 8.01 16.26 -9.85
C ALA A 95 9.49 16.03 -9.46
N ASP A 96 10.21 15.24 -10.24
CA ASP A 96 11.65 14.98 -10.05
C ASP A 96 12.55 16.17 -10.44
N GLY A 97 11.97 17.23 -11.03
CA GLY A 97 12.72 18.39 -11.52
C GLY A 97 13.45 18.18 -12.84
N ALA A 98 13.39 16.99 -13.43
CA ALA A 98 14.09 16.62 -14.66
C ALA A 98 13.48 17.26 -15.92
N LEU A 99 12.19 17.63 -15.90
CA LEU A 99 11.54 18.28 -17.04
C LEU A 99 12.16 19.65 -17.34
N PHE A 100 12.42 20.44 -16.29
CA PHE A 100 13.00 21.78 -16.36
C PHE A 100 14.37 21.84 -15.68
N GLU A 101 15.24 20.92 -16.05
CA GLU A 101 16.59 20.79 -15.50
C GLU A 101 17.36 22.13 -15.55
N GLY A 102 18.09 22.44 -14.47
CA GLY A 102 18.84 23.69 -14.32
C GLY A 102 18.01 24.91 -13.90
N ALA A 103 16.67 24.81 -13.74
CA ALA A 103 15.84 25.88 -13.22
C ALA A 103 15.67 25.79 -11.71
N ALA A 104 15.74 26.90 -10.99
CA ALA A 104 15.33 26.98 -9.60
C ALA A 104 13.83 26.62 -9.48
N ALA A 105 13.43 26.00 -8.37
CA ALA A 105 12.03 25.53 -8.19
C ALA A 105 10.99 26.66 -8.40
N ALA A 106 11.31 27.87 -7.98
CA ALA A 106 10.45 29.05 -8.15
C ALA A 106 10.35 29.57 -9.59
N GLU A 107 11.24 29.14 -10.48
CA GLU A 107 11.30 29.57 -11.90
C GLU A 107 10.72 28.52 -12.86
N ARG A 108 10.20 27.42 -12.33
CA ARG A 108 9.62 26.35 -13.13
C ARG A 108 8.18 26.70 -13.48
N PRO A 109 7.82 26.69 -14.78
CA PRO A 109 6.43 26.92 -15.17
C PRO A 109 5.53 25.78 -14.65
N GLN A 110 4.25 26.08 -14.46
CA GLN A 110 3.25 25.04 -14.22
C GLN A 110 3.03 24.21 -15.50
N LEU A 111 2.50 23.01 -15.35
CA LEU A 111 2.24 22.09 -16.46
C LEU A 111 0.76 21.73 -16.52
N VAL A 112 0.18 21.82 -17.71
CA VAL A 112 -1.08 21.19 -18.10
C VAL A 112 -0.78 20.29 -19.30
N ALA A 113 -0.76 18.98 -19.10
CA ALA A 113 -0.53 18.00 -20.16
C ALA A 113 -1.62 16.92 -20.11
N PHE A 114 -2.22 16.63 -21.27
CA PHE A 114 -3.19 15.55 -21.42
C PHE A 114 -3.32 15.16 -22.90
N SER A 115 -3.98 14.03 -23.17
CA SER A 115 -4.20 13.55 -24.53
C SER A 115 -5.69 13.59 -24.91
N MET A 116 -5.94 13.88 -26.18
CA MET A 116 -7.24 13.77 -26.85
C MET A 116 -7.50 12.33 -27.31
N GLY A 117 -8.69 12.07 -27.84
CA GLY A 117 -9.14 10.76 -28.31
C GLY A 117 -9.69 9.89 -27.15
N GLU A 118 -10.37 8.81 -27.49
CA GLU A 118 -10.96 7.91 -26.51
C GLU A 118 -9.90 7.25 -25.61
N ALA A 119 -8.76 6.85 -26.19
CA ALA A 119 -7.63 6.30 -25.41
C ALA A 119 -6.97 7.34 -24.50
N GLY A 120 -7.11 8.63 -24.79
CA GLY A 120 -6.56 9.75 -24.00
C GLY A 120 -7.55 10.36 -23.01
N LYS A 121 -8.85 10.05 -23.10
CA LYS A 121 -9.91 10.72 -22.34
C LYS A 121 -9.64 10.82 -20.85
N PHE A 122 -9.18 9.74 -20.23
CA PHE A 122 -8.92 9.64 -18.79
C PHE A 122 -7.77 10.57 -18.34
N THR A 123 -6.85 10.94 -19.23
CA THR A 123 -5.72 11.82 -18.90
C THR A 123 -6.16 13.22 -18.50
N ARG A 124 -7.35 13.66 -18.94
CA ARG A 124 -7.94 14.95 -18.53
C ARG A 124 -8.34 14.97 -17.05
N LEU A 125 -8.71 13.83 -16.48
CA LEU A 125 -8.94 13.67 -15.05
C LEU A 125 -7.61 13.43 -14.33
N LEU A 126 -6.76 12.56 -14.89
CA LEU A 126 -5.50 12.16 -14.26
C LEU A 126 -4.54 13.34 -14.11
N CYS A 127 -4.48 14.26 -15.11
CA CYS A 127 -3.61 15.42 -15.02
C CYS A 127 -3.85 16.28 -13.76
N LEU A 128 -5.13 16.42 -13.32
CA LEU A 128 -5.46 17.12 -12.08
C LEU A 128 -4.92 16.40 -10.84
N LYS A 129 -4.95 15.07 -10.84
CA LYS A 129 -4.41 14.25 -9.74
C LYS A 129 -2.88 14.30 -9.68
N LEU A 130 -2.24 14.50 -10.82
CA LEU A 130 -0.77 14.61 -10.96
C LEU A 130 -0.24 16.04 -10.76
N GLY A 131 -1.13 17.02 -10.51
CA GLY A 131 -0.72 18.38 -10.13
C GLY A 131 -0.96 19.45 -11.18
N ALA A 132 -1.66 19.15 -12.28
CA ALA A 132 -2.12 20.21 -13.18
C ALA A 132 -3.03 21.20 -12.42
N PRO A 133 -2.87 22.52 -12.64
CA PRO A 133 -3.69 23.52 -11.96
C PRO A 133 -5.16 23.47 -12.38
N TYR A 134 -5.44 23.02 -13.60
CA TYR A 134 -6.78 22.85 -14.16
C TYR A 134 -6.79 21.86 -15.33
N THR A 135 -7.99 21.55 -15.82
CA THR A 135 -8.21 20.79 -17.06
C THR A 135 -9.35 21.42 -17.87
N TYR A 136 -9.54 20.94 -19.09
CA TYR A 136 -10.56 21.45 -20.01
C TYR A 136 -11.75 20.49 -20.09
N VAL A 137 -12.95 21.02 -19.91
CA VAL A 137 -14.22 20.30 -20.00
C VAL A 137 -15.16 21.00 -20.96
N SER A 138 -16.13 20.29 -21.53
CA SER A 138 -17.20 20.89 -22.32
C SER A 138 -18.35 21.40 -21.44
N ALA A 139 -18.98 22.47 -21.87
CA ALA A 139 -20.19 23.00 -21.19
C ALA A 139 -21.41 22.06 -21.31
N GLY A 140 -21.40 21.13 -22.26
CA GLY A 140 -22.44 20.12 -22.49
C GLY A 140 -22.01 19.15 -23.57
N ALA A 141 -22.69 18.02 -23.71
CA ALA A 141 -22.34 16.96 -24.65
C ALA A 141 -22.29 17.42 -26.13
N SER A 142 -23.11 18.39 -26.52
CA SER A 142 -23.14 18.98 -27.87
C SER A 142 -22.04 20.04 -28.10
N ASN A 143 -21.33 20.48 -27.07
CA ASN A 143 -20.39 21.58 -27.12
C ASN A 143 -18.93 21.12 -26.94
N ALA A 144 -18.65 19.82 -27.14
CA ALA A 144 -17.29 19.30 -27.07
C ALA A 144 -16.46 19.89 -28.22
N THR A 145 -15.35 20.55 -27.87
CA THR A 145 -14.42 21.18 -28.83
C THR A 145 -13.29 20.24 -29.24
N ALA A 146 -13.15 19.09 -28.57
CA ALA A 146 -12.16 18.07 -28.86
C ALA A 146 -12.68 16.66 -28.50
N SER A 147 -12.19 15.66 -29.25
CA SER A 147 -12.50 14.25 -28.99
C SER A 147 -12.04 13.83 -27.58
N GLY A 148 -12.84 13.02 -26.88
CA GLY A 148 -12.54 12.55 -25.52
C GLY A 148 -12.69 13.62 -24.44
N GLN A 149 -13.45 14.69 -24.68
CA GLN A 149 -13.72 15.71 -23.67
C GLN A 149 -14.87 15.28 -22.75
N TYR A 150 -14.67 15.37 -21.42
CA TYR A 150 -15.76 15.22 -20.44
C TYR A 150 -16.65 16.47 -20.43
N THR A 151 -17.93 16.29 -20.16
CA THR A 151 -18.77 17.42 -19.76
C THR A 151 -18.37 17.89 -18.35
N ARG A 152 -18.74 19.12 -18.02
CA ARG A 152 -18.54 19.66 -16.67
C ARG A 152 -19.15 18.74 -15.60
N GLU A 153 -20.37 18.31 -15.82
CA GLU A 153 -21.12 17.45 -14.87
C GLU A 153 -20.45 16.08 -14.70
N GLU A 154 -19.97 15.47 -15.80
CA GLU A 154 -19.19 14.22 -15.74
C GLU A 154 -17.91 14.41 -14.95
N MET A 155 -17.15 15.49 -15.19
CA MET A 155 -15.91 15.77 -14.50
C MET A 155 -16.14 16.05 -13.01
N GLU A 156 -17.15 16.88 -12.66
CA GLU A 156 -17.51 17.14 -11.26
C GLU A 156 -17.88 15.84 -10.54
N ARG A 157 -18.65 14.96 -11.18
CA ARG A 157 -18.99 13.65 -10.63
C ARG A 157 -17.76 12.77 -10.41
N LEU A 158 -16.83 12.74 -11.37
CA LEU A 158 -15.60 11.95 -11.27
C LEU A 158 -14.63 12.52 -10.21
N LEU A 159 -14.56 13.85 -10.07
CA LEU A 159 -13.73 14.50 -9.06
C LEU A 159 -14.29 14.37 -7.65
N SER A 160 -15.62 14.36 -7.52
CA SER A 160 -16.32 14.20 -6.25
C SER A 160 -16.55 12.74 -5.88
N ALA A 161 -16.22 11.79 -6.75
CA ALA A 161 -16.38 10.37 -6.46
C ALA A 161 -15.46 9.97 -5.29
N GLU A 162 -16.08 9.68 -4.15
CA GLU A 162 -15.36 9.14 -2.97
C GLU A 162 -15.05 7.66 -3.15
N ASN A 163 -15.85 6.95 -3.94
CA ASN A 163 -15.77 5.51 -4.18
C ASN A 163 -15.45 5.21 -5.65
N TYR A 164 -14.72 4.11 -5.86
CA TYR A 164 -14.39 3.57 -7.17
C TYR A 164 -15.10 2.23 -7.35
N PRO A 165 -16.36 2.22 -7.86
CA PRO A 165 -17.11 0.99 -8.05
C PRO A 165 -16.42 0.11 -9.09
N PHE A 166 -16.49 -1.19 -8.88
CA PHE A 166 -15.89 -2.19 -9.74
C PHE A 166 -16.93 -3.24 -10.14
N GLU A 167 -17.02 -3.52 -11.43
CA GLU A 167 -17.79 -4.65 -11.98
C GLU A 167 -16.79 -5.71 -12.46
N GLY A 168 -16.89 -6.89 -11.84
CA GLY A 168 -15.85 -7.93 -11.85
C GLY A 168 -15.39 -8.42 -13.22
N PHE A 169 -14.19 -8.96 -13.25
CA PHE A 169 -13.66 -9.69 -14.41
C PHE A 169 -14.45 -10.99 -14.62
N ARG A 170 -14.69 -11.35 -15.88
CA ARG A 170 -15.39 -12.60 -16.24
C ARG A 170 -14.44 -13.77 -16.51
N GLU A 171 -13.16 -13.52 -16.69
CA GLU A 171 -12.18 -14.53 -17.05
C GLU A 171 -10.87 -14.34 -16.31
N PHE A 172 -10.37 -15.43 -15.72
CA PHE A 172 -9.03 -15.51 -15.18
C PHE A 172 -8.19 -16.43 -16.10
N ARG A 173 -7.20 -15.83 -16.79
CA ARG A 173 -6.34 -16.56 -17.74
C ARG A 173 -4.86 -16.47 -17.37
N ARG A 174 -4.53 -15.81 -16.28
CA ARG A 174 -3.14 -15.59 -15.92
C ARG A 174 -2.47 -16.88 -15.45
N THR A 175 -1.29 -17.15 -15.99
CA THR A 175 -0.48 -18.32 -15.64
C THR A 175 0.71 -17.99 -14.76
N THR A 176 1.12 -16.73 -14.70
CA THR A 176 2.32 -16.30 -13.97
C THR A 176 2.13 -14.95 -13.33
N VAL A 177 2.58 -14.78 -12.07
CA VAL A 177 2.52 -13.51 -11.36
C VAL A 177 3.74 -13.29 -10.47
N ALA A 178 4.25 -12.06 -10.44
CA ALA A 178 5.16 -11.55 -9.41
C ALA A 178 4.38 -10.57 -8.54
N VAL A 179 4.22 -10.89 -7.27
CA VAL A 179 3.50 -10.03 -6.33
C VAL A 179 4.44 -8.99 -5.71
N PRO A 180 3.93 -7.83 -5.25
CA PRO A 180 4.74 -6.79 -4.63
C PRO A 180 5.41 -7.27 -3.34
N CYS A 181 6.35 -6.47 -2.83
CA CYS A 181 7.01 -6.75 -1.56
C CYS A 181 6.04 -6.69 -0.37
N SER A 182 6.37 -7.45 0.68
CA SER A 182 5.60 -7.47 1.91
C SER A 182 5.62 -6.12 2.63
N LYS A 183 4.44 -5.51 2.79
CA LYS A 183 4.31 -4.26 3.54
C LYS A 183 4.77 -4.41 4.99
N SER A 184 4.56 -5.58 5.60
CA SER A 184 4.96 -5.88 6.98
C SER A 184 6.48 -5.92 7.15
N VAL A 185 7.20 -6.44 6.15
CA VAL A 185 8.67 -6.40 6.08
C VAL A 185 9.14 -4.98 5.80
N ALA A 186 8.55 -4.33 4.80
CA ALA A 186 8.96 -3.00 4.35
C ALA A 186 8.82 -1.94 5.44
N GLN A 187 7.68 -1.86 6.15
CA GLN A 187 7.49 -0.87 7.22
C GLN A 187 8.51 -1.02 8.35
N ARG A 188 8.85 -2.27 8.74
CA ARG A 188 9.89 -2.53 9.74
C ARG A 188 11.27 -2.11 9.26
N ALA A 189 11.62 -2.45 8.02
CA ALA A 189 12.91 -2.10 7.43
C ALA A 189 13.05 -0.57 7.24
N VAL A 190 12.00 0.12 6.81
CA VAL A 190 11.95 1.59 6.67
C VAL A 190 12.21 2.27 8.02
N LEU A 191 11.53 1.84 9.09
CA LEU A 191 11.74 2.40 10.42
C LEU A 191 13.14 2.06 10.96
N ALA A 192 13.63 0.83 10.79
CA ALA A 192 14.97 0.45 11.22
C ALA A 192 16.05 1.25 10.48
N ALA A 193 15.86 1.51 9.18
CA ALA A 193 16.74 2.35 8.38
C ALA A 193 16.77 3.82 8.87
N ALA A 194 15.63 4.36 9.31
CA ALA A 194 15.56 5.71 9.88
C ALA A 194 16.32 5.82 11.21
N LEU A 195 16.27 4.75 12.02
CA LEU A 195 16.98 4.66 13.32
C LEU A 195 18.50 4.45 13.16
N ALA A 196 18.95 3.99 11.98
CA ALA A 196 20.36 3.85 11.66
C ALA A 196 20.96 5.18 11.18
N ALA A 197 22.18 5.52 11.60
CA ALA A 197 22.87 6.69 11.08
C ALA A 197 23.66 6.31 9.82
N GLY A 198 23.19 6.77 8.64
CA GLY A 198 23.81 6.49 7.34
C GLY A 198 22.85 5.86 6.34
N GLU A 199 23.39 5.42 5.20
CA GLU A 199 22.62 4.95 4.07
C GLU A 199 22.27 3.46 4.19
N SER A 200 20.97 3.14 4.03
CA SER A 200 20.42 1.79 3.87
C SER A 200 19.74 1.66 2.51
N ARG A 201 19.84 0.48 1.88
CA ARG A 201 19.20 0.18 0.59
C ARG A 201 18.14 -0.90 0.79
N LEU A 202 16.89 -0.60 0.41
CA LEU A 202 15.78 -1.53 0.47
C LEU A 202 15.40 -1.93 -0.97
N ALA A 203 15.94 -3.06 -1.45
CA ALA A 203 15.69 -3.58 -2.79
C ALA A 203 14.33 -4.30 -2.88
N ASN A 204 13.79 -4.43 -4.09
CA ASN A 204 12.45 -4.97 -4.40
C ASN A 204 11.33 -4.10 -3.78
N TYR A 205 11.55 -2.79 -3.74
CA TYR A 205 10.55 -1.84 -3.26
C TYR A 205 9.36 -1.76 -4.20
N ALA A 206 8.16 -1.89 -3.65
CA ALA A 206 6.91 -1.69 -4.36
C ALA A 206 5.99 -0.80 -3.49
N PRO A 207 5.65 0.41 -3.94
CA PRO A 207 4.85 1.33 -3.13
C PRO A 207 3.41 0.84 -2.96
N CYS A 208 2.90 0.99 -1.75
CA CYS A 208 1.47 0.95 -1.41
C CYS A 208 1.23 1.99 -0.32
N ASN A 209 -0.03 2.36 -0.05
CA ASN A 209 -0.32 3.45 0.89
C ASN A 209 0.31 3.23 2.28
N ASP A 210 0.31 2.00 2.80
CA ASP A 210 0.92 1.70 4.10
C ASP A 210 2.45 1.88 4.10
N ILE A 211 3.16 1.54 3.00
CA ILE A 211 4.61 1.73 2.90
C ILE A 211 4.94 3.20 2.66
N VAL A 212 4.20 3.87 1.77
CA VAL A 212 4.35 5.31 1.51
C VAL A 212 4.14 6.09 2.81
N GLY A 213 3.12 5.75 3.61
CA GLY A 213 2.92 6.34 4.93
C GLY A 213 4.14 6.21 5.84
N ALA A 214 4.80 5.05 5.87
CA ALA A 214 6.03 4.86 6.64
C ALA A 214 7.19 5.71 6.11
N VAL A 215 7.33 5.84 4.79
CA VAL A 215 8.34 6.69 4.13
C VAL A 215 8.11 8.17 4.47
N GLU A 216 6.86 8.64 4.44
CA GLU A 216 6.53 10.03 4.81
C GLU A 216 6.81 10.32 6.29
N VAL A 217 6.52 9.37 7.18
CA VAL A 217 6.86 9.51 8.61
C VAL A 217 8.35 9.71 8.81
N ILE A 218 9.21 8.86 8.21
CA ILE A 218 10.66 8.99 8.39
C ILE A 218 11.22 10.23 7.69
N ARG A 219 10.60 10.68 6.60
CA ARG A 219 10.92 11.97 5.97
C ARG A 219 10.63 13.13 6.93
N GLY A 220 9.49 13.10 7.61
CA GLY A 220 9.15 14.04 8.68
C GLY A 220 10.11 14.00 9.87
N MET A 221 10.74 12.86 10.12
CA MET A 221 11.82 12.69 11.12
C MET A 221 13.18 13.23 10.65
N GLY A 222 13.29 13.68 9.39
CA GLY A 222 14.50 14.30 8.84
C GLY A 222 15.36 13.37 7.99
N CYS A 223 14.93 12.15 7.70
CA CYS A 223 15.62 11.24 6.78
C CYS A 223 15.57 11.75 5.34
N ARG A 224 16.65 11.53 4.58
CA ARG A 224 16.67 11.74 3.14
C ARG A 224 16.33 10.45 2.43
N ILE A 225 15.45 10.55 1.42
CA ILE A 225 14.92 9.36 0.74
C ILE A 225 14.95 9.61 -0.75
N ALA A 226 15.54 8.66 -1.48
CA ALA A 226 15.50 8.58 -2.93
C ALA A 226 15.00 7.19 -3.36
N SER A 227 14.42 7.10 -4.56
CA SER A 227 14.01 5.82 -5.15
C SER A 227 14.38 5.79 -6.62
N ASP A 228 14.87 4.65 -7.10
CA ASP A 228 15.08 4.36 -8.52
C ASP A 228 13.90 3.59 -9.16
N GLY A 229 12.79 3.45 -8.41
CA GLY A 229 11.58 2.71 -8.81
C GLY A 229 11.52 1.30 -8.24
N THR A 230 12.65 0.64 -8.03
CA THR A 230 12.73 -0.73 -7.48
C THR A 230 13.51 -0.82 -6.17
N THR A 231 14.30 0.19 -5.87
CA THR A 231 15.10 0.29 -4.64
C THR A 231 14.79 1.62 -3.95
N LEU A 232 14.62 1.55 -2.63
CA LEU A 232 14.48 2.72 -1.78
C LEU A 232 15.81 2.94 -1.07
N HIS A 233 16.41 4.12 -1.25
CA HIS A 233 17.62 4.58 -0.61
C HIS A 233 17.23 5.48 0.56
N ILE A 234 17.63 5.14 1.77
CA ILE A 234 17.29 5.88 3.00
C ILE A 234 18.57 6.29 3.71
N GLU A 235 18.84 7.59 3.74
CA GLU A 235 19.84 8.16 4.62
C GLU A 235 19.20 8.45 5.97
N GLY A 236 19.34 7.49 6.89
CA GLY A 236 18.75 7.57 8.23
C GLY A 236 19.49 8.57 9.11
N VAL A 237 18.76 9.21 10.00
CA VAL A 237 19.29 10.26 10.89
C VAL A 237 19.90 9.69 12.17
N GLY A 238 19.60 8.41 12.49
CA GLY A 238 19.96 7.81 13.77
C GLY A 238 19.00 8.19 14.90
N ALA A 239 18.88 7.31 15.88
CA ALA A 239 17.86 7.41 16.94
C ALA A 239 17.98 8.70 17.78
N GLU A 240 19.20 9.21 18.02
CA GLU A 240 19.43 10.39 18.85
C GLU A 240 18.97 11.72 18.20
N ARG A 241 18.81 11.74 16.87
CA ARG A 241 18.45 12.96 16.12
C ARG A 241 16.97 13.09 15.83
N LEU A 242 16.16 12.13 16.27
CA LEU A 242 14.71 12.13 16.06
C LEU A 242 13.96 13.21 16.87
N GLY A 243 14.61 13.83 17.82
CA GLY A 243 13.99 14.71 18.82
C GLY A 243 13.26 15.96 18.29
N ARG A 244 13.29 16.27 17.00
CA ARG A 244 12.58 17.41 16.41
C ARG A 244 11.16 17.08 15.93
N CYS A 245 10.80 15.81 15.91
CA CYS A 245 9.50 15.36 15.44
C CYS A 245 8.45 15.48 16.56
N THR A 246 7.46 16.34 16.40
CA THR A 246 6.38 16.53 17.39
C THR A 246 5.04 15.99 16.91
N LYS A 247 4.92 15.66 15.63
CA LYS A 247 3.72 15.08 15.02
C LYS A 247 4.09 13.93 14.11
N ILE A 248 3.34 12.84 14.22
CA ILE A 248 3.50 11.62 13.44
C ILE A 248 2.14 11.28 12.84
N GLU A 249 2.04 11.30 11.51
CA GLU A 249 0.84 10.92 10.78
C GLU A 249 1.02 9.51 10.21
N THR A 250 0.26 8.53 10.71
CA THR A 250 0.45 7.10 10.38
C THR A 250 -0.44 6.60 9.24
N GLY A 251 -1.18 7.49 8.59
CA GLY A 251 -2.14 7.12 7.56
C GLY A 251 -3.24 6.22 8.12
N GLU A 252 -3.55 5.14 7.42
CA GLU A 252 -4.50 4.11 7.86
C GLU A 252 -3.79 2.87 8.44
N SER A 253 -2.46 2.91 8.61
CA SER A 253 -1.68 1.71 8.96
C SER A 253 -1.70 1.39 10.45
N GLY A 254 -2.42 0.32 10.82
CA GLY A 254 -2.42 -0.19 12.19
C GLY A 254 -1.07 -0.72 12.67
N LEU A 255 -0.25 -1.28 11.74
CA LEU A 255 1.11 -1.70 12.05
C LEU A 255 2.00 -0.51 12.35
N LEU A 256 2.02 0.47 11.45
CA LEU A 256 2.86 1.67 11.59
C LEU A 256 2.53 2.43 12.88
N THR A 257 1.25 2.60 13.20
CA THR A 257 0.78 3.23 14.44
C THR A 257 1.35 2.52 15.66
N ARG A 258 1.24 1.19 15.73
CA ARG A 258 1.72 0.42 16.87
C ARG A 258 3.25 0.36 16.98
N LEU A 259 3.95 0.35 15.84
CA LEU A 259 5.42 0.44 15.84
C LEU A 259 5.90 1.79 16.37
N LEU A 260 5.23 2.87 15.98
CA LEU A 260 5.61 4.23 16.32
C LEU A 260 5.16 4.67 17.72
N THR A 261 4.15 4.04 18.30
CA THR A 261 3.62 4.41 19.62
C THR A 261 4.70 4.35 20.72
N PRO A 262 5.49 3.27 20.90
CA PRO A 262 6.61 3.28 21.85
C PRO A 262 7.75 4.21 21.39
N LEU A 263 8.03 4.30 20.09
CA LEU A 263 9.10 5.18 19.57
C LEU A 263 8.79 6.67 19.84
N ALA A 264 7.53 7.08 19.80
CA ALA A 264 7.12 8.44 20.14
C ALA A 264 7.47 8.82 21.57
N SER A 265 7.47 7.87 22.51
CA SER A 265 7.93 8.12 23.88
C SER A 265 9.45 8.38 23.95
N HIS A 266 10.23 7.67 23.14
CA HIS A 266 11.67 7.94 23.01
C HIS A 266 11.91 9.33 22.41
N ILE A 267 11.18 9.70 21.35
CA ILE A 267 11.24 11.03 20.74
C ILE A 267 10.88 12.12 21.76
N SER A 268 9.81 11.91 22.53
CA SER A 268 9.42 12.83 23.60
C SER A 268 10.52 13.01 24.66
N ALA A 269 11.16 11.92 25.07
CA ALA A 269 12.30 11.99 26.01
C ALA A 269 13.47 12.80 25.46
N LEU A 270 13.82 12.63 24.18
CA LEU A 270 14.85 13.43 23.49
C LEU A 270 14.49 14.92 23.42
N ASN A 271 13.18 15.25 23.43
CA ASN A 271 12.65 16.61 23.44
C ASN A 271 12.40 17.16 24.87
N GLY A 272 13.07 16.62 25.87
CA GLY A 272 12.90 17.06 27.27
C GLY A 272 11.52 16.77 27.85
N GLY A 273 10.83 15.77 27.34
CA GLY A 273 9.48 15.37 27.77
C GLY A 273 8.34 16.07 27.02
N ALA A 274 8.63 16.92 26.03
CA ALA A 274 7.60 17.58 25.24
C ALA A 274 6.72 16.55 24.53
N PRO A 275 5.39 16.81 24.40
CA PRO A 275 4.47 15.85 23.83
C PRO A 275 4.73 15.58 22.35
N VAL A 276 4.56 14.33 21.96
CA VAL A 276 4.51 13.87 20.57
C VAL A 276 3.08 13.41 20.27
N GLU A 277 2.49 13.98 19.23
CA GLU A 277 1.17 13.58 18.76
C GLU A 277 1.29 12.49 17.69
N ILE A 278 0.55 11.38 17.85
CA ILE A 278 0.33 10.38 16.81
C ILE A 278 -1.09 10.52 16.32
N SER A 279 -1.24 10.76 15.02
CA SER A 279 -2.52 10.87 14.32
C SER A 279 -2.59 9.89 13.14
N GLY A 280 -3.77 9.81 12.53
CA GLY A 280 -4.04 9.02 11.35
C GLY A 280 -5.37 9.45 10.73
N HIS A 281 -5.77 8.78 9.66
CA HIS A 281 -7.04 9.05 9.00
C HIS A 281 -7.73 7.75 8.54
N GLY A 282 -9.00 7.86 8.08
CA GLY A 282 -9.73 6.72 7.53
C GLY A 282 -10.02 5.62 8.56
N SER A 283 -9.75 4.38 8.20
CA SER A 283 -10.13 3.19 8.99
C SER A 283 -9.43 3.10 10.35
N ILE A 284 -8.22 3.66 10.51
CA ILE A 284 -7.47 3.59 11.77
C ILE A 284 -8.15 4.37 12.89
N LEU A 285 -8.89 5.43 12.57
CA LEU A 285 -9.61 6.23 13.56
C LEU A 285 -10.75 5.47 14.25
N LYS A 286 -11.23 4.39 13.62
CA LYS A 286 -12.29 3.53 14.15
C LYS A 286 -11.76 2.31 14.90
N ARG A 287 -10.44 2.11 14.92
CA ARG A 287 -9.82 0.96 15.59
C ARG A 287 -9.51 1.30 17.04
N ASN A 288 -9.93 0.42 17.92
CA ASN A 288 -9.49 0.49 19.31
C ASN A 288 -8.04 -0.01 19.43
N LEU A 289 -7.17 0.85 19.96
CA LEU A 289 -5.75 0.61 20.21
C LEU A 289 -5.46 0.64 21.72
N HIS A 290 -6.44 0.28 22.53
CA HIS A 290 -6.35 0.31 24.00
C HIS A 290 -5.15 -0.48 24.52
N GLU A 291 -4.81 -1.61 23.88
CA GLU A 291 -3.66 -2.43 24.27
C GLU A 291 -2.33 -1.67 24.13
N ALA A 292 -2.18 -0.83 23.09
CA ALA A 292 -0.97 -0.02 22.91
C ALA A 292 -0.84 1.08 23.97
N VAL A 293 -1.96 1.73 24.30
CA VAL A 293 -2.02 2.75 25.37
C VAL A 293 -1.74 2.11 26.73
N ALA A 294 -2.35 0.96 27.03
CA ALA A 294 -2.12 0.24 28.28
C ALA A 294 -0.65 -0.21 28.43
N ALA A 295 -0.05 -0.74 27.35
CA ALA A 295 1.36 -1.13 27.34
C ALA A 295 2.31 0.06 27.59
N LEU A 296 2.02 1.24 26.99
CA LEU A 296 2.78 2.47 27.28
C LEU A 296 2.69 2.89 28.74
N ARG A 297 1.49 2.89 29.32
CA ARG A 297 1.29 3.24 30.72
C ARG A 297 1.99 2.25 31.65
N GLU A 298 1.96 0.95 31.30
CA GLU A 298 2.72 -0.08 32.01
C GLU A 298 4.23 0.18 31.93
N ALA A 299 4.73 0.74 30.84
CA ALA A 299 6.12 1.16 30.68
C ALA A 299 6.48 2.48 31.40
N GLY A 300 5.52 3.12 32.07
CA GLY A 300 5.68 4.36 32.82
C GLY A 300 5.62 5.63 31.95
N VAL A 301 5.03 5.54 30.76
CA VAL A 301 4.84 6.67 29.83
C VAL A 301 3.47 7.29 30.00
N HIS A 302 3.39 8.62 30.03
CA HIS A 302 2.11 9.30 29.99
C HIS A 302 1.54 9.31 28.57
N CYS A 303 0.38 8.68 28.41
CA CYS A 303 -0.34 8.64 27.14
C CYS A 303 -1.79 9.06 27.37
N SER A 304 -2.21 10.10 26.68
CA SER A 304 -3.58 10.59 26.68
C SER A 304 -4.17 10.57 25.27
N ALA A 305 -5.50 10.43 25.19
CA ALA A 305 -6.26 10.44 23.95
C ALA A 305 -7.55 11.20 24.19
N ARG A 306 -8.15 11.73 23.12
CA ARG A 306 -9.46 12.39 23.21
C ARG A 306 -10.57 11.40 23.62
N GLU A 307 -10.48 10.19 23.09
CA GLU A 307 -11.28 9.03 23.43
C GLU A 307 -10.33 7.88 23.73
N GLU A 308 -10.56 7.17 24.85
CA GLU A 308 -9.65 6.13 25.33
C GLU A 308 -9.45 5.01 24.30
N GLY A 309 -8.19 4.80 23.91
CA GLY A 309 -7.81 3.80 22.90
C GLY A 309 -7.98 4.22 21.45
N TYR A 310 -8.43 5.44 21.15
CA TYR A 310 -8.58 5.92 19.78
C TYR A 310 -7.66 7.09 19.48
N LEU A 311 -7.17 7.16 18.23
CA LEU A 311 -6.34 8.28 17.75
C LEU A 311 -7.14 9.61 17.75
N PRO A 312 -6.46 10.77 17.93
CA PRO A 312 -5.01 10.93 18.12
C PRO A 312 -4.52 10.63 19.55
N PHE A 313 -3.28 10.11 19.65
CA PHE A 313 -2.58 9.95 20.92
C PHE A 313 -1.64 11.11 21.17
N ARG A 314 -1.56 11.56 22.42
CA ARG A 314 -0.57 12.50 22.92
C ARG A 314 0.32 11.77 23.92
N ILE A 315 1.59 11.62 23.59
CA ILE A 315 2.57 10.81 24.32
C ILE A 315 3.61 11.76 24.91
N GLU A 316 3.81 11.70 26.22
CA GLU A 316 4.69 12.59 26.99
C GLU A 316 5.67 11.80 27.84
N GLY A 317 6.93 12.15 27.77
CA GLY A 317 8.02 11.47 28.48
C GLY A 317 8.45 10.17 27.85
N GLY A 318 9.50 9.57 28.39
CA GLY A 318 10.10 8.32 27.95
C GLY A 318 9.68 7.12 28.77
N ILE A 319 10.06 5.92 28.29
CA ILE A 319 9.92 4.66 29.04
C ILE A 319 10.84 4.74 30.28
N THR A 320 10.24 4.59 31.48
CA THR A 320 10.96 4.72 32.77
C THR A 320 11.12 3.39 33.49
N ARG A 321 10.26 2.41 33.21
CA ARG A 321 10.33 1.09 33.86
C ARG A 321 11.34 0.19 33.17
N ARG A 322 12.08 -0.60 33.95
CA ARG A 322 13.04 -1.60 33.47
C ARG A 322 12.45 -2.99 33.32
N GLU A 323 11.37 -3.25 33.99
CA GLU A 323 10.57 -4.47 33.89
C GLU A 323 9.17 -4.08 33.40
N ILE A 324 8.81 -4.54 32.21
CA ILE A 324 7.55 -4.22 31.53
C ILE A 324 6.83 -5.53 31.27
N SER A 325 5.56 -5.62 31.62
CA SER A 325 4.76 -6.83 31.38
C SER A 325 3.37 -6.48 30.87
N PHE A 326 3.01 -7.03 29.71
CA PHE A 326 1.66 -6.88 29.17
C PHE A 326 1.25 -8.09 28.31
N SER A 327 -0.05 -8.20 28.01
CA SER A 327 -0.57 -9.27 27.17
C SER A 327 -0.30 -8.98 25.69
N GLY A 328 0.22 -9.97 24.96
CA GLY A 328 0.37 -9.97 23.51
C GLY A 328 -0.81 -10.56 22.74
N ARG A 329 -1.92 -10.83 23.43
CA ARG A 329 -3.09 -11.53 22.90
C ARG A 329 -3.73 -10.78 21.73
N GLU A 330 -3.91 -9.48 21.86
CA GLU A 330 -4.59 -8.68 20.83
C GLU A 330 -3.68 -8.39 19.64
N SER A 331 -2.40 -8.06 19.87
CA SER A 331 -1.51 -7.68 18.78
C SER A 331 -0.02 -7.89 19.07
N SER A 332 0.65 -8.69 18.23
CA SER A 332 2.11 -8.76 18.18
C SER A 332 2.77 -7.46 17.69
N GLN A 333 1.99 -6.55 17.10
CA GLN A 333 2.51 -5.30 16.52
C GLN A 333 2.94 -4.32 17.62
N THR A 334 2.20 -4.24 18.72
CA THR A 334 2.58 -3.46 19.92
C THR A 334 3.87 -3.98 20.51
N VAL A 335 4.00 -5.30 20.66
CA VAL A 335 5.25 -5.95 21.10
C VAL A 335 6.41 -5.58 20.17
N SER A 336 6.19 -5.63 18.84
CA SER A 336 7.19 -5.26 17.84
C SER A 336 7.65 -3.80 18.00
N GLY A 337 6.74 -2.88 18.30
CA GLY A 337 7.07 -1.47 18.56
C GLY A 337 7.99 -1.32 19.78
N PHE A 338 7.69 -2.01 20.87
CA PHE A 338 8.57 -2.03 22.05
C PHE A 338 9.93 -2.63 21.72
N LEU A 339 10.00 -3.78 21.04
CA LEU A 339 11.27 -4.41 20.65
C LEU A 339 12.13 -3.50 19.77
N MET A 340 11.53 -2.65 18.92
CA MET A 340 12.25 -1.66 18.13
C MET A 340 12.70 -0.44 18.94
N THR A 341 12.05 -0.12 20.05
CA THR A 341 12.33 1.07 20.85
C THR A 341 13.27 0.80 22.03
N LEU A 342 13.07 -0.31 22.75
CA LEU A 342 13.80 -0.63 23.97
C LEU A 342 15.32 -0.66 23.81
N PRO A 343 15.93 -1.11 22.69
CA PRO A 343 17.37 -1.07 22.46
C PRO A 343 17.98 0.34 22.54
N LEU A 344 17.17 1.38 22.29
CA LEU A 344 17.61 2.79 22.30
C LEU A 344 17.70 3.38 23.71
N LEU A 345 17.13 2.72 24.71
CA LEU A 345 17.13 3.21 26.11
C LEU A 345 18.53 3.15 26.70
N GLN A 346 18.76 3.97 27.73
CA GLN A 346 20.07 4.02 28.42
C GLN A 346 20.41 2.73 29.15
N ASP A 347 19.40 2.07 29.75
CA ASP A 347 19.60 0.87 30.58
C ASP A 347 18.93 -0.34 29.95
N ALA A 348 19.40 -1.52 30.33
CA ALA A 348 18.79 -2.78 29.94
C ALA A 348 17.36 -2.88 30.45
N THR A 349 16.49 -3.50 29.67
CA THR A 349 15.06 -3.67 29.96
C THR A 349 14.64 -5.12 29.77
N VAL A 350 13.76 -5.62 30.63
CA VAL A 350 13.11 -6.92 30.50
C VAL A 350 11.66 -6.69 30.07
N LEU A 351 11.28 -7.24 28.93
CA LEU A 351 9.92 -7.20 28.42
C LEU A 351 9.30 -8.61 28.53
N THR A 352 8.29 -8.75 29.36
CA THR A 352 7.50 -9.97 29.48
C THR A 352 6.21 -9.84 28.70
N VAL A 353 6.00 -10.73 27.75
CA VAL A 353 4.77 -10.80 26.93
C VAL A 353 4.01 -12.06 27.33
N THR A 354 2.85 -11.91 27.95
CA THR A 354 1.94 -13.00 28.25
C THR A 354 1.00 -13.25 27.07
N GLU A 355 0.50 -14.47 26.91
CA GLU A 355 -0.42 -14.85 25.83
C GLU A 355 0.03 -14.32 24.43
N PRO A 356 1.29 -14.56 24.00
CA PRO A 356 1.78 -14.01 22.76
C PRO A 356 1.01 -14.56 21.55
N SER A 357 0.61 -13.68 20.65
CA SER A 357 -0.10 -14.03 19.42
C SER A 357 0.71 -13.65 18.17
N SER A 358 0.37 -14.24 17.02
CA SER A 358 1.03 -13.95 15.74
C SER A 358 2.57 -13.98 15.84
N ILE A 359 3.11 -15.03 16.46
CA ILE A 359 4.52 -15.21 16.77
C ILE A 359 5.43 -15.05 15.54
N PRO A 360 5.08 -15.56 14.34
CA PRO A 360 5.92 -15.36 13.16
C PRO A 360 6.23 -13.89 12.87
N TYR A 361 5.32 -12.96 13.17
CA TYR A 361 5.57 -11.52 12.99
C TYR A 361 6.47 -10.93 14.09
N LEU A 362 6.57 -11.54 15.27
CA LEU A 362 7.60 -11.20 16.25
C LEU A 362 8.97 -11.65 15.75
N GLU A 363 9.07 -12.86 15.20
CA GLU A 363 10.31 -13.36 14.59
C GLU A 363 10.75 -12.48 13.43
N LEU A 364 9.80 -12.00 12.61
CA LEU A 364 10.09 -11.05 11.56
C LEU A 364 10.71 -9.74 12.09
N THR A 365 10.21 -9.26 13.23
CA THR A 365 10.78 -8.09 13.91
C THR A 365 12.19 -8.39 14.43
N LEU A 366 12.40 -9.53 15.07
CA LEU A 366 13.71 -9.95 15.56
C LEU A 366 14.74 -10.10 14.43
N ARG A 367 14.33 -10.68 13.30
CA ARG A 367 15.16 -10.77 12.09
C ARG A 367 15.55 -9.39 11.57
N THR A 368 14.58 -8.46 11.54
CA THR A 368 14.86 -7.07 11.15
C THR A 368 15.86 -6.40 12.08
N LEU A 369 15.65 -6.51 13.40
CA LEU A 369 16.55 -5.96 14.41
C LEU A 369 17.97 -6.51 14.25
N THR A 370 18.11 -7.82 14.12
CA THR A 370 19.41 -8.48 13.91
C THR A 370 20.11 -7.98 12.64
N ARG A 371 19.36 -7.80 11.56
CA ARG A 371 19.88 -7.27 10.28
C ARG A 371 20.44 -5.85 10.44
N PHE A 372 19.81 -5.03 11.26
CA PHE A 372 20.26 -3.68 11.58
C PHE A 372 21.20 -3.61 12.81
N GLY A 373 21.80 -4.74 13.20
CA GLY A 373 22.85 -4.81 14.22
C GLY A 373 22.38 -4.83 15.66
N VAL A 374 21.08 -4.84 15.92
CA VAL A 374 20.49 -4.89 17.27
C VAL A 374 20.43 -6.34 17.77
N ARG A 375 20.80 -6.55 19.03
CA ARG A 375 20.83 -7.87 19.69
C ARG A 375 19.97 -7.86 20.94
N LEU A 376 19.26 -8.95 21.18
CA LEU A 376 18.52 -9.20 22.40
C LEU A 376 18.42 -10.71 22.64
N ASN A 377 18.14 -11.12 23.88
CA ASN A 377 17.88 -12.50 24.23
C ASN A 377 16.37 -12.72 24.35
N ARG A 378 15.94 -13.93 24.00
CA ARG A 378 14.54 -14.36 24.07
C ARG A 378 14.45 -15.72 24.75
N GLU A 379 13.51 -15.84 25.69
CA GLU A 379 13.15 -17.08 26.33
C GLU A 379 11.64 -17.31 26.20
N ALA A 380 11.24 -18.47 25.73
CA ALA A 380 9.83 -18.85 25.58
C ALA A 380 9.44 -19.91 26.63
N PHE A 381 8.28 -19.72 27.27
CA PHE A 381 7.76 -20.60 28.31
C PHE A 381 6.45 -21.23 27.80
N TYR A 382 6.26 -22.51 28.11
CA TYR A 382 5.15 -23.30 27.63
C TYR A 382 4.45 -23.98 28.83
N ASP A 383 3.13 -23.80 28.93
CA ASP A 383 2.30 -24.41 30.00
C ASP A 383 1.66 -25.73 29.52
N GLY A 384 2.45 -26.68 28.99
CA GLY A 384 1.92 -27.94 28.49
C GLY A 384 2.82 -28.67 27.49
N VAL A 385 2.22 -29.50 26.64
CA VAL A 385 2.92 -30.39 25.71
C VAL A 385 3.83 -29.67 24.73
N CYS A 386 5.02 -30.22 24.53
CA CYS A 386 5.99 -29.78 23.52
C CYS A 386 5.34 -29.51 22.14
N GLY A 387 5.57 -28.31 21.58
CA GLY A 387 5.09 -27.94 20.23
C GLY A 387 3.89 -26.98 20.19
N GLY A 388 3.35 -26.57 21.36
CA GLY A 388 2.27 -25.58 21.44
C GLY A 388 2.72 -24.12 21.31
N THR A 389 1.77 -23.20 21.33
CA THR A 389 2.02 -21.76 21.44
C THR A 389 2.58 -21.46 22.84
N PRO A 390 3.67 -20.70 23.00
CA PRO A 390 4.17 -20.32 24.32
C PRO A 390 3.12 -19.50 25.08
N SER A 391 2.97 -19.78 26.38
CA SER A 391 2.12 -18.99 27.28
C SER A 391 2.72 -17.64 27.62
N LYS A 392 4.06 -17.55 27.55
CA LYS A 392 4.83 -16.35 27.87
C LYS A 392 6.13 -16.31 27.08
N ILE A 393 6.53 -15.12 26.65
CA ILE A 393 7.86 -14.85 26.09
C ILE A 393 8.50 -13.73 26.90
N VAL A 394 9.75 -13.91 27.29
CA VAL A 394 10.58 -12.90 27.98
C VAL A 394 11.69 -12.46 27.04
N PHE A 395 11.79 -11.16 26.83
CA PHE A 395 12.86 -10.53 26.07
C PHE A 395 13.77 -9.75 27.01
N SER A 396 15.07 -10.09 27.02
CA SER A 396 16.10 -9.32 27.71
C SER A 396 16.79 -8.43 26.69
N VAL A 397 16.58 -7.13 26.79
CA VAL A 397 17.00 -6.13 25.81
C VAL A 397 18.10 -5.26 26.43
N PRO A 398 19.39 -5.43 26.04
CA PRO A 398 20.45 -4.50 26.42
C PRO A 398 20.15 -3.09 25.90
N GLY A 399 20.40 -2.08 26.71
CA GLY A 399 20.26 -0.69 26.31
C GLY A 399 21.46 -0.16 25.54
N ARG A 400 21.42 1.12 25.11
CA ARG A 400 22.47 1.85 24.40
C ARG A 400 22.93 1.19 23.12
N GLN A 401 22.00 0.54 22.41
CA GLN A 401 22.31 -0.07 21.14
C GLN A 401 22.08 0.92 19.99
N GLU A 402 22.95 0.85 19.00
CA GLU A 402 22.87 1.64 17.80
C GLU A 402 22.40 0.76 16.63
N TYR A 403 21.42 1.26 15.89
CA TYR A 403 21.05 0.66 14.61
C TYR A 403 22.12 0.97 13.57
N ARG A 404 22.48 -0.02 12.76
CA ARG A 404 23.48 0.09 11.70
C ARG A 404 22.82 0.07 10.34
N PRO A 405 23.24 0.92 9.40
CA PRO A 405 22.76 0.87 8.03
C PRO A 405 22.89 -0.52 7.42
N SER A 406 21.90 -0.92 6.63
CA SER A 406 21.87 -2.27 6.08
C SER A 406 21.18 -2.33 4.72
N ASP A 407 21.70 -3.20 3.84
CA ASP A 407 21.06 -3.55 2.59
C ASP A 407 20.05 -4.69 2.85
N VAL A 408 18.79 -4.46 2.52
CA VAL A 408 17.69 -5.40 2.75
C VAL A 408 16.96 -5.68 1.43
N PHE A 409 16.81 -6.95 1.08
CA PHE A 409 15.87 -7.36 0.05
C PHE A 409 14.48 -7.55 0.69
N LEU A 410 13.50 -6.79 0.21
CA LEU A 410 12.11 -6.87 0.66
C LEU A 410 11.45 -8.07 -0.02
N GLU A 411 11.26 -9.15 0.71
CA GLU A 411 10.63 -10.36 0.19
C GLU A 411 9.18 -10.13 -0.26
N ALA A 412 8.70 -10.91 -1.23
CA ALA A 412 7.34 -10.85 -1.75
C ALA A 412 6.31 -11.11 -0.67
N ASP A 413 5.13 -10.49 -0.80
CA ASP A 413 4.04 -10.56 0.17
C ASP A 413 3.23 -11.85 0.05
N TRP A 414 3.33 -12.74 1.01
CA TRP A 414 2.57 -13.98 1.04
C TRP A 414 1.06 -13.79 1.18
N SER A 415 0.63 -12.74 1.87
CA SER A 415 -0.79 -12.40 1.93
C SER A 415 -1.33 -12.05 0.55
N SER A 416 -0.57 -11.29 -0.23
CA SER A 416 -0.91 -10.92 -1.62
C SER A 416 -0.84 -12.12 -2.57
N ALA A 417 0.18 -12.96 -2.40
CA ALA A 417 0.37 -14.18 -3.19
C ALA A 417 -0.80 -15.17 -3.02
N ALA A 418 -1.38 -15.25 -1.82
CA ALA A 418 -2.48 -16.16 -1.51
C ALA A 418 -3.70 -15.95 -2.40
N TYR A 419 -4.01 -14.71 -2.80
CA TYR A 419 -5.13 -14.43 -3.71
C TYR A 419 -4.95 -15.09 -5.07
N PHE A 420 -3.75 -14.98 -5.63
CA PHE A 420 -3.43 -15.58 -6.92
C PHE A 420 -3.27 -17.10 -6.81
N ALA A 421 -2.68 -17.61 -5.73
CA ALA A 421 -2.56 -19.04 -5.49
C ALA A 421 -3.94 -19.72 -5.44
N VAL A 422 -4.90 -19.12 -4.70
CA VAL A 422 -6.28 -19.62 -4.63
C VAL A 422 -6.98 -19.47 -5.99
N ALA A 423 -6.84 -18.31 -6.66
CA ALA A 423 -7.43 -18.11 -7.98
C ALA A 423 -6.94 -19.16 -8.99
N GLY A 424 -5.63 -19.43 -9.01
CA GLY A 424 -5.03 -20.45 -9.88
C GLY A 424 -5.50 -21.87 -9.56
N ALA A 425 -5.58 -22.24 -8.27
CA ALA A 425 -6.07 -23.55 -7.84
C ALA A 425 -7.53 -23.76 -8.23
N VAL A 426 -8.41 -22.78 -7.97
CA VAL A 426 -9.82 -22.86 -8.33
C VAL A 426 -10.00 -22.86 -9.84
N ALA A 427 -9.33 -21.97 -10.58
CA ALA A 427 -9.43 -21.90 -12.04
C ALA A 427 -8.99 -23.22 -12.71
N SER A 428 -7.89 -23.81 -12.25
CA SER A 428 -7.40 -25.08 -12.80
C SER A 428 -8.29 -26.27 -12.43
N SER A 429 -8.88 -26.28 -11.22
CA SER A 429 -9.83 -27.32 -10.82
C SER A 429 -11.12 -27.28 -11.66
N LEU A 430 -11.48 -26.11 -12.16
CA LEU A 430 -12.63 -25.88 -13.06
C LEU A 430 -12.26 -26.07 -14.55
N GLY A 431 -11.01 -26.40 -14.86
CA GLY A 431 -10.52 -26.59 -16.24
C GLY A 431 -10.42 -25.29 -17.04
N ARG A 432 -10.31 -24.13 -16.38
CA ARG A 432 -10.18 -22.82 -17.03
C ARG A 432 -8.75 -22.42 -17.34
N THR A 433 -7.77 -22.93 -16.57
CA THR A 433 -6.32 -22.72 -16.73
C THR A 433 -5.57 -23.98 -16.34
N GLU A 434 -4.27 -24.06 -16.68
CA GLU A 434 -3.38 -25.13 -16.21
C GLU A 434 -2.85 -24.89 -14.78
N GLY A 435 -3.16 -23.73 -14.19
CA GLY A 435 -2.69 -23.31 -12.87
C GLY A 435 -2.03 -21.95 -12.92
N ILE A 436 -1.28 -21.61 -11.87
CA ILE A 436 -0.54 -20.36 -11.75
C ILE A 436 0.85 -20.57 -11.18
N THR A 437 1.82 -19.77 -11.62
CA THR A 437 3.18 -19.71 -11.06
C THR A 437 3.41 -18.37 -10.38
N LEU A 438 3.65 -18.40 -9.07
CA LEU A 438 4.09 -17.28 -8.26
C LEU A 438 5.62 -17.16 -8.41
N ARG A 439 6.10 -16.02 -8.93
CA ARG A 439 7.54 -15.81 -9.17
C ARG A 439 8.24 -15.18 -7.98
N ASN A 440 9.52 -15.48 -7.83
CA ASN A 440 10.44 -14.82 -6.91
C ASN A 440 9.98 -14.86 -5.44
N MET A 441 9.33 -15.92 -5.04
CA MET A 441 8.89 -16.13 -3.66
C MET A 441 10.05 -16.63 -2.80
N ARG A 442 10.05 -16.27 -1.53
CA ARG A 442 10.94 -16.85 -0.54
C ARG A 442 10.20 -17.93 0.22
N LEU A 443 10.70 -19.16 0.21
CA LEU A 443 10.26 -20.20 1.13
C LEU A 443 10.94 -20.01 2.50
N ASP A 444 10.41 -20.66 3.51
CA ASP A 444 10.80 -20.45 4.92
C ASP A 444 10.68 -18.98 5.34
N SER A 445 9.72 -18.27 4.75
CA SER A 445 9.39 -16.91 5.12
C SER A 445 8.83 -16.88 6.55
N LEU A 446 9.17 -15.82 7.29
CA LEU A 446 8.52 -15.56 8.59
C LEU A 446 7.14 -14.92 8.44
N GLN A 447 6.63 -14.75 7.22
CA GLN A 447 5.25 -14.35 6.98
C GLN A 447 4.33 -15.55 7.22
N ALA A 448 3.48 -15.49 8.23
CA ALA A 448 2.60 -16.60 8.62
C ALA A 448 1.68 -17.07 7.47
N ASP A 449 1.41 -16.20 6.51
CA ASP A 449 0.52 -16.44 5.38
C ASP A 449 1.11 -17.39 4.31
N GLU A 450 2.42 -17.75 4.40
CA GLU A 450 3.01 -18.86 3.63
C GLU A 450 2.25 -20.18 3.85
N LYS A 451 1.55 -20.31 4.99
CA LYS A 451 0.67 -21.44 5.31
C LYS A 451 -0.37 -21.75 4.22
N ILE A 452 -0.67 -20.79 3.35
CA ILE A 452 -1.58 -21.02 2.21
C ILE A 452 -1.14 -22.22 1.34
N LEU A 453 0.17 -22.46 1.20
CA LEU A 453 0.67 -23.59 0.43
C LEU A 453 0.28 -24.95 1.03
N ASP A 454 0.36 -25.08 2.34
CA ASP A 454 -0.02 -26.32 3.05
C ASP A 454 -1.54 -26.52 3.00
N ILE A 455 -2.30 -25.43 3.11
CA ILE A 455 -3.76 -25.48 2.98
C ILE A 455 -4.14 -25.94 1.57
N LEU A 456 -3.53 -25.40 0.53
CA LEU A 456 -3.77 -25.81 -0.85
C LEU A 456 -3.42 -27.29 -1.09
N ARG A 457 -2.29 -27.76 -0.55
CA ARG A 457 -1.93 -29.18 -0.58
C ARG A 457 -2.97 -30.04 0.11
N SER A 458 -3.48 -29.62 1.27
CA SER A 458 -4.51 -30.36 2.00
C SER A 458 -5.85 -30.42 1.25
N CYS A 459 -6.16 -29.40 0.44
CA CYS A 459 -7.30 -29.39 -0.46
C CYS A 459 -7.12 -30.31 -1.70
N GLY A 460 -5.93 -30.85 -1.91
CA GLY A 460 -5.62 -31.69 -3.07
C GLY A 460 -5.08 -30.94 -4.28
N ALA A 461 -4.70 -29.68 -4.13
CA ALA A 461 -3.92 -28.98 -5.16
C ALA A 461 -2.46 -29.46 -5.16
N ASP A 462 -1.85 -29.52 -6.34
CA ASP A 462 -0.43 -29.76 -6.49
C ASP A 462 0.32 -28.44 -6.35
N VAL A 463 1.31 -28.42 -5.45
CA VAL A 463 2.18 -27.27 -5.22
C VAL A 463 3.61 -27.71 -5.49
N SER A 464 4.16 -27.28 -6.59
CA SER A 464 5.55 -27.55 -6.99
C SER A 464 6.43 -26.31 -6.83
N VAL A 465 7.70 -26.54 -6.56
CA VAL A 465 8.69 -25.50 -6.29
C VAL A 465 9.86 -25.69 -7.23
N ALA A 466 10.30 -24.62 -7.88
CA ALA A 466 11.48 -24.59 -8.73
C ALA A 466 12.33 -23.35 -8.42
N PRO A 467 13.67 -23.41 -8.55
CA PRO A 467 14.50 -22.22 -8.41
C PRO A 467 14.05 -21.12 -9.38
N ALA A 468 14.05 -19.87 -8.93
CA ALA A 468 13.79 -18.75 -9.82
C ALA A 468 14.89 -18.61 -10.88
N ASP A 469 14.55 -18.18 -12.11
CA ASP A 469 15.47 -18.09 -13.23
C ASP A 469 16.64 -17.14 -12.93
N ALA A 470 17.87 -17.65 -13.05
CA ALA A 470 19.08 -16.88 -12.82
C ALA A 470 19.22 -15.67 -13.78
N SER A 471 18.76 -15.82 -15.02
CA SER A 471 18.80 -14.78 -16.05
C SER A 471 17.84 -13.60 -15.80
N ALA A 472 16.77 -13.84 -15.04
CA ALA A 472 15.76 -12.85 -14.70
C ALA A 472 15.99 -12.19 -13.31
N ARG A 473 17.01 -12.62 -12.56
CA ARG A 473 17.21 -12.23 -11.16
C ARG A 473 17.84 -10.86 -10.98
N GLY A 474 18.70 -10.40 -11.91
CA GLY A 474 19.52 -9.20 -11.64
C GLY A 474 20.25 -9.32 -10.30
N ASP A 475 20.11 -8.31 -9.43
CA ASP A 475 20.68 -8.28 -8.07
C ASP A 475 19.82 -8.99 -7.01
N MET A 476 18.83 -9.81 -7.40
CA MET A 476 17.97 -10.52 -6.46
C MET A 476 18.71 -11.67 -5.75
N PRO A 477 18.32 -12.02 -4.50
CA PRO A 477 18.88 -13.16 -3.78
C PRO A 477 18.77 -14.49 -4.53
N GLY A 478 19.80 -15.31 -4.40
CA GLY A 478 19.86 -16.62 -5.07
C GLY A 478 18.92 -17.70 -4.53
N ASP A 479 18.30 -17.45 -3.37
CA ASP A 479 17.39 -18.38 -2.65
C ASP A 479 15.90 -18.22 -3.03
N LEU A 480 15.59 -17.35 -4.00
CA LEU A 480 14.21 -17.16 -4.47
C LEU A 480 13.72 -18.33 -5.31
N GLN A 481 12.43 -18.62 -5.21
CA GLN A 481 11.77 -19.75 -5.83
C GLN A 481 10.57 -19.31 -6.70
N ASN A 482 10.26 -20.08 -7.71
CA ASN A 482 9.00 -20.04 -8.42
C ASN A 482 8.10 -21.18 -7.90
N ILE A 483 6.86 -20.83 -7.53
CA ILE A 483 5.92 -21.77 -6.93
C ILE A 483 4.74 -21.92 -7.85
N SER A 484 4.55 -23.13 -8.40
CA SER A 484 3.43 -23.43 -9.27
C SER A 484 2.32 -24.15 -8.49
N VAL A 485 1.09 -23.66 -8.64
CA VAL A 485 -0.11 -24.18 -8.00
C VAL A 485 -1.09 -24.61 -9.10
N THR A 486 -1.50 -25.88 -9.08
CA THR A 486 -2.48 -26.43 -10.02
C THR A 486 -3.40 -27.45 -9.34
N ALA A 487 -4.60 -27.62 -9.85
CA ALA A 487 -5.55 -28.67 -9.45
C ALA A 487 -6.25 -29.26 -10.69
N THR A 488 -5.54 -29.29 -11.82
CA THR A 488 -6.08 -29.72 -13.13
C THR A 488 -6.68 -31.13 -13.06
N GLY A 489 -7.94 -31.25 -13.49
CA GLY A 489 -8.67 -32.53 -13.51
C GLY A 489 -9.09 -33.03 -12.12
N ARG A 490 -8.96 -32.22 -11.06
CA ARG A 490 -9.32 -32.59 -9.69
C ARG A 490 -10.36 -31.64 -9.12
N ARG A 491 -11.20 -32.18 -8.24
CA ARG A 491 -12.03 -31.35 -7.36
C ARG A 491 -11.26 -31.05 -6.08
N LEU A 492 -11.27 -29.81 -5.67
CA LEU A 492 -10.71 -29.40 -4.39
C LEU A 492 -11.58 -29.95 -3.25
N LYS A 493 -10.94 -30.43 -2.19
CA LYS A 493 -11.61 -31.01 -1.01
C LYS A 493 -11.65 -30.02 0.14
N ALA A 494 -12.68 -30.11 0.95
CA ALA A 494 -12.78 -29.35 2.20
C ALA A 494 -11.54 -29.59 3.10
N PHE A 495 -11.18 -28.57 3.86
CA PHE A 495 -9.99 -28.55 4.70
C PHE A 495 -10.31 -28.08 6.13
N GLU A 496 -9.42 -28.39 7.04
CA GLU A 496 -9.42 -27.82 8.39
C GLU A 496 -8.12 -27.06 8.62
N VAL A 497 -8.22 -25.85 9.20
CA VAL A 497 -7.05 -25.03 9.49
C VAL A 497 -7.27 -24.20 10.76
N ASP A 498 -6.23 -24.08 11.56
CA ASP A 498 -6.11 -23.03 12.58
C ASP A 498 -5.38 -21.83 11.93
N ALA A 499 -6.12 -20.75 11.73
CA ALA A 499 -5.64 -19.49 11.16
C ALA A 499 -5.39 -18.40 12.22
N THR A 500 -5.31 -18.74 13.49
CA THR A 500 -5.03 -17.82 14.59
C THR A 500 -3.78 -16.99 14.36
N HIS A 501 -2.74 -17.58 13.77
CA HIS A 501 -1.47 -16.92 13.48
C HIS A 501 -1.42 -16.25 12.10
N CYS A 502 -2.33 -16.59 11.18
CA CYS A 502 -2.44 -16.04 9.83
C CYS A 502 -3.86 -15.48 9.53
N PRO A 503 -4.40 -14.57 10.39
CA PRO A 503 -5.78 -14.10 10.27
C PRO A 503 -6.05 -13.33 8.97
N ASP A 504 -5.02 -12.90 8.28
CA ASP A 504 -5.13 -12.17 7.02
C ASP A 504 -5.50 -13.09 5.84
N LEU A 505 -5.37 -14.42 5.99
CA LEU A 505 -5.84 -15.40 5.01
C LEU A 505 -7.35 -15.67 5.07
N PHE A 506 -8.05 -15.36 6.17
CA PHE A 506 -9.47 -15.71 6.33
C PHE A 506 -10.35 -15.34 5.12
N PRO A 507 -10.29 -14.10 4.58
CA PRO A 507 -11.15 -13.73 3.47
C PRO A 507 -10.93 -14.59 2.22
N ILE A 508 -9.66 -14.86 1.87
CA ILE A 508 -9.36 -15.69 0.69
C ILE A 508 -9.57 -17.18 0.96
N LEU A 509 -9.45 -17.64 2.20
CA LEU A 509 -9.81 -19.01 2.59
C LEU A 509 -11.31 -19.26 2.48
N ALA A 510 -12.15 -18.25 2.71
CA ALA A 510 -13.60 -18.35 2.47
C ALA A 510 -13.90 -18.57 0.98
N VAL A 511 -13.15 -17.92 0.07
CA VAL A 511 -13.24 -18.18 -1.38
C VAL A 511 -12.85 -19.61 -1.71
N LEU A 512 -11.69 -20.06 -1.21
CA LEU A 512 -11.21 -21.43 -1.44
C LEU A 512 -12.24 -22.47 -0.95
N ALA A 513 -12.70 -22.30 0.29
CA ALA A 513 -13.66 -23.20 0.92
C ALA A 513 -15.00 -23.28 0.19
N ALA A 514 -15.48 -22.15 -0.36
CA ALA A 514 -16.70 -22.12 -1.17
C ALA A 514 -16.57 -22.95 -2.47
N HIS A 515 -15.35 -23.17 -2.96
CA HIS A 515 -15.07 -23.98 -4.16
C HIS A 515 -14.59 -25.42 -3.84
N CYS A 516 -14.58 -25.83 -2.58
CA CYS A 516 -14.21 -27.18 -2.16
C CYS A 516 -15.44 -28.09 -2.01
N ASP A 517 -15.29 -29.38 -2.29
CA ASP A 517 -16.32 -30.38 -1.98
C ASP A 517 -16.36 -30.65 -0.47
N GLY A 518 -17.48 -30.40 0.18
CA GLY A 518 -17.68 -30.58 1.63
C GLY A 518 -17.72 -29.29 2.42
N THR A 519 -17.53 -29.39 3.73
CA THR A 519 -17.52 -28.23 4.66
C THR A 519 -16.12 -28.04 5.23
N SER A 520 -15.51 -26.91 4.94
CA SER A 520 -14.21 -26.52 5.51
C SER A 520 -14.40 -25.85 6.87
N ARG A 521 -13.44 -26.06 7.78
CA ARG A 521 -13.42 -25.48 9.14
C ARG A 521 -12.18 -24.61 9.30
N ILE A 522 -12.38 -23.35 9.68
CA ILE A 522 -11.32 -22.35 9.87
C ILE A 522 -11.44 -21.82 11.30
N ALA A 523 -10.48 -22.15 12.17
CA ALA A 523 -10.42 -21.67 13.55
C ALA A 523 -9.64 -20.36 13.64
N GLY A 524 -9.92 -19.53 14.68
CA GLY A 524 -9.26 -18.26 14.95
C GLY A 524 -10.10 -17.01 14.58
N VAL A 525 -11.43 -17.15 14.52
CA VAL A 525 -12.38 -16.06 14.18
C VAL A 525 -12.25 -14.85 15.11
N GLY A 526 -11.95 -15.08 16.41
CA GLY A 526 -11.75 -14.00 17.37
C GLY A 526 -10.65 -13.00 17.01
N ARG A 527 -9.71 -13.39 16.10
CA ARG A 527 -8.66 -12.52 15.59
C ARG A 527 -9.14 -11.49 14.56
N LEU A 528 -10.39 -11.60 14.08
CA LEU A 528 -10.94 -10.85 12.96
C LEU A 528 -11.65 -9.55 13.36
N THR A 529 -12.02 -9.41 14.62
CA THR A 529 -12.91 -8.34 15.10
C THR A 529 -12.28 -6.94 15.07
N GLN A 530 -10.95 -6.84 15.21
CA GLN A 530 -10.21 -5.57 15.28
C GLN A 530 -9.26 -5.36 14.09
N LYS A 531 -9.72 -5.71 12.91
CA LYS A 531 -9.01 -5.45 11.65
C LYS A 531 -9.50 -4.15 10.99
N GLU A 532 -9.29 -3.99 9.70
CA GLU A 532 -9.80 -2.86 8.91
C GLU A 532 -11.32 -2.76 8.96
N SER A 533 -11.98 -3.91 8.97
CA SER A 533 -13.38 -4.13 9.29
C SER A 533 -13.49 -5.22 10.37
N ASN A 534 -14.68 -5.47 10.92
CA ASN A 534 -14.95 -6.74 11.60
C ASN A 534 -15.04 -7.84 10.52
N ARG A 535 -13.89 -8.43 10.16
CA ARG A 535 -13.80 -9.37 9.04
C ARG A 535 -14.68 -10.60 9.20
N ALA A 536 -14.97 -11.03 10.44
CA ALA A 536 -15.87 -12.15 10.68
C ALA A 536 -17.28 -11.83 10.17
N GLU A 537 -17.81 -10.67 10.55
CA GLU A 537 -19.12 -10.20 10.13
C GLU A 537 -19.16 -9.87 8.63
N THR A 538 -18.12 -9.22 8.10
CA THR A 538 -18.08 -8.83 6.69
C THR A 538 -17.96 -10.05 5.77
N ILE A 539 -17.12 -11.04 6.09
CA ILE A 539 -17.09 -12.30 5.34
C ILE A 539 -18.46 -12.97 5.39
N TYR A 540 -19.04 -13.08 6.58
CA TYR A 540 -20.35 -13.71 6.73
C TYR A 540 -21.43 -13.02 5.90
N ALA A 541 -21.51 -11.69 5.92
CA ALA A 541 -22.54 -10.92 5.22
C ALA A 541 -22.31 -10.95 3.71
N GLU A 542 -21.12 -10.56 3.24
CA GLU A 542 -20.87 -10.32 1.82
C GLU A 542 -20.81 -11.63 1.01
N PHE A 543 -20.18 -12.68 1.56
CA PHE A 543 -20.15 -13.96 0.85
C PHE A 543 -21.51 -14.66 0.82
N ARG A 544 -22.35 -14.46 1.83
CA ARG A 544 -23.74 -14.95 1.77
C ARG A 544 -24.56 -14.23 0.71
N THR A 545 -24.31 -12.96 0.48
CA THR A 545 -24.91 -12.22 -0.65
C THR A 545 -24.52 -12.85 -2.00
N LEU A 546 -23.35 -13.50 -2.08
CA LEU A 546 -22.94 -14.28 -3.26
C LEU A 546 -23.38 -15.75 -3.22
N GLY A 547 -24.24 -16.15 -2.27
CA GLY A 547 -24.76 -17.51 -2.15
C GLY A 547 -23.91 -18.49 -1.34
N ALA A 548 -22.80 -18.05 -0.74
CA ALA A 548 -21.98 -18.93 0.09
C ALA A 548 -22.71 -19.38 1.36
N ARG A 549 -22.53 -20.64 1.73
CA ARG A 549 -23.07 -21.23 2.96
C ARG A 549 -22.04 -21.14 4.06
N ILE A 550 -22.14 -20.11 4.88
CA ILE A 550 -21.21 -19.81 5.99
C ILE A 550 -21.97 -19.88 7.30
N ASP A 551 -21.34 -20.49 8.32
CA ASP A 551 -21.76 -20.52 9.70
C ASP A 551 -20.58 -20.19 10.62
N ILE A 552 -20.83 -19.46 11.71
CA ILE A 552 -19.82 -19.09 12.70
C ILE A 552 -20.28 -19.61 14.06
N ARG A 553 -19.44 -20.45 14.70
CA ARG A 553 -19.70 -21.05 16.00
C ARG A 553 -18.50 -20.82 16.93
N GLY A 554 -18.65 -19.90 17.86
CA GLY A 554 -17.55 -19.52 18.75
C GLY A 554 -16.36 -18.96 17.97
N ASP A 555 -15.19 -19.58 18.10
CA ASP A 555 -13.96 -19.17 17.41
C ASP A 555 -13.75 -19.86 16.05
N GLU A 556 -14.80 -20.44 15.47
CA GLU A 556 -14.71 -21.24 14.25
C GLU A 556 -15.68 -20.76 13.18
N MET A 557 -15.19 -20.71 11.94
CA MET A 557 -15.98 -20.45 10.73
C MET A 557 -16.08 -21.74 9.92
N PHE A 558 -17.30 -22.10 9.53
CA PHE A 558 -17.61 -23.23 8.67
C PHE A 558 -18.11 -22.73 7.33
N VAL A 559 -17.47 -23.14 6.24
CA VAL A 559 -17.85 -22.78 4.89
C VAL A 559 -18.12 -24.05 4.10
N THR A 560 -19.36 -24.22 3.64
CA THR A 560 -19.75 -25.36 2.82
C THR A 560 -19.67 -25.00 1.35
N GLY A 561 -18.94 -25.80 0.58
CA GLY A 561 -18.78 -25.62 -0.85
C GLY A 561 -20.10 -25.67 -1.62
N GLY A 562 -20.16 -24.92 -2.70
CA GLY A 562 -21.33 -24.81 -3.56
C GLY A 562 -21.19 -23.68 -4.58
N PRO A 563 -22.12 -23.60 -5.54
CA PRO A 563 -22.05 -22.56 -6.55
C PRO A 563 -22.26 -21.18 -5.92
N LEU A 564 -21.40 -20.23 -6.31
CA LEU A 564 -21.59 -18.81 -6.05
C LEU A 564 -22.30 -18.16 -7.22
N HIS A 565 -22.99 -17.05 -6.97
CA HIS A 565 -23.61 -16.20 -7.99
C HIS A 565 -23.10 -14.75 -7.87
N GLY A 566 -23.34 -13.94 -8.89
CA GLY A 566 -23.04 -12.52 -8.86
C GLY A 566 -23.95 -11.74 -7.91
N GLY A 567 -23.60 -10.49 -7.67
CA GLY A 567 -24.38 -9.61 -6.82
C GLY A 567 -23.66 -8.33 -6.45
N ASP A 568 -24.37 -7.45 -5.75
CA ASP A 568 -23.83 -6.20 -5.21
C ASP A 568 -23.29 -6.44 -3.80
N VAL A 569 -22.00 -6.18 -3.60
CA VAL A 569 -21.28 -6.42 -2.35
C VAL A 569 -20.47 -5.19 -1.94
N ARG A 570 -20.03 -5.16 -0.69
CA ARG A 570 -19.32 -4.02 -0.12
C ARG A 570 -17.92 -4.40 0.33
N SER A 571 -16.96 -3.52 0.06
CA SER A 571 -15.57 -3.64 0.50
C SER A 571 -15.39 -3.37 2.01
N HIS A 572 -16.29 -2.62 2.62
CA HIS A 572 -16.18 -2.12 4.00
C HIS A 572 -14.87 -1.37 4.27
N ASN A 573 -14.29 -0.75 3.23
CA ASN A 573 -12.96 -0.13 3.25
C ASN A 573 -11.86 -1.10 3.74
N ASP A 574 -12.03 -2.39 3.48
CA ASP A 574 -11.06 -3.45 3.81
C ASP A 574 -10.54 -4.10 2.51
N HIS A 575 -9.27 -3.84 2.21
CA HIS A 575 -8.60 -4.32 1.01
C HIS A 575 -8.65 -5.86 0.86
N ARG A 576 -8.62 -6.60 1.97
CA ARG A 576 -8.65 -8.07 1.93
C ARG A 576 -10.05 -8.60 1.62
N ILE A 577 -11.08 -7.95 2.13
CA ILE A 577 -12.47 -8.25 1.76
C ILE A 577 -12.68 -7.93 0.28
N ALA A 578 -12.28 -6.73 -0.17
CA ALA A 578 -12.40 -6.32 -1.57
C ALA A 578 -11.71 -7.31 -2.52
N MET A 579 -10.43 -7.62 -2.29
CA MET A 579 -9.66 -8.56 -3.15
C MET A 579 -10.28 -9.97 -3.15
N SER A 580 -10.78 -10.46 -2.01
CA SER A 580 -11.43 -11.78 -1.93
C SER A 580 -12.75 -11.83 -2.70
N LEU A 581 -13.58 -10.79 -2.61
CA LEU A 581 -14.84 -10.70 -3.36
C LEU A 581 -14.58 -10.60 -4.86
N ILE A 582 -13.53 -9.89 -5.28
CA ILE A 582 -13.10 -9.84 -6.68
C ILE A 582 -12.65 -11.23 -7.16
N VAL A 583 -11.85 -11.96 -6.38
CA VAL A 583 -11.45 -13.33 -6.72
C VAL A 583 -12.65 -14.27 -6.77
N ALA A 584 -13.60 -14.17 -5.83
CA ALA A 584 -14.85 -14.94 -5.90
C ALA A 584 -15.61 -14.67 -7.19
N GLY A 585 -15.68 -13.39 -7.61
CA GLY A 585 -16.35 -12.95 -8.82
C GLY A 585 -15.77 -13.52 -10.13
N LEU A 586 -14.50 -13.98 -10.13
CA LEU A 586 -13.90 -14.66 -11.29
C LEU A 586 -14.61 -15.99 -11.62
N PHE A 587 -15.31 -16.56 -10.66
CA PHE A 587 -15.90 -17.90 -10.75
C PHE A 587 -17.43 -17.92 -10.70
N THR A 588 -18.06 -16.74 -10.66
CA THR A 588 -19.52 -16.58 -10.71
C THR A 588 -20.03 -16.47 -12.14
N PRO A 589 -21.26 -16.95 -12.45
CA PRO A 589 -21.84 -16.79 -13.79
C PRO A 589 -22.26 -15.34 -14.10
N GLU A 590 -22.69 -14.58 -13.08
CA GLU A 590 -23.01 -13.16 -13.19
C GLU A 590 -21.92 -12.31 -12.54
N PRO A 591 -21.79 -11.03 -12.93
CA PRO A 591 -20.78 -10.14 -12.34
C PRO A 591 -21.00 -9.90 -10.84
N VAL A 592 -19.90 -9.85 -10.10
CA VAL A 592 -19.85 -9.29 -8.75
C VAL A 592 -19.56 -7.80 -8.88
N ARG A 593 -20.42 -6.96 -8.34
CA ARG A 593 -20.26 -5.50 -8.31
C ARG A 593 -19.85 -5.07 -6.90
N LEU A 594 -18.71 -4.42 -6.82
CA LEU A 594 -18.13 -3.94 -5.57
C LEU A 594 -18.30 -2.42 -5.48
N ASP A 595 -18.68 -1.92 -4.31
CA ASP A 595 -18.92 -0.50 -4.04
C ASP A 595 -17.64 0.36 -4.19
N ASP A 596 -16.50 -0.14 -3.75
CA ASP A 596 -15.23 0.58 -3.79
C ASP A 596 -14.02 -0.35 -3.83
N VAL A 597 -13.09 -0.09 -4.76
CA VAL A 597 -11.80 -0.81 -4.87
C VAL A 597 -10.61 0.02 -4.42
N LYS A 598 -10.79 1.30 -4.07
CA LYS A 598 -9.69 2.19 -3.65
C LYS A 598 -8.98 1.69 -2.39
N CYS A 599 -9.71 1.00 -1.52
CA CYS A 599 -9.14 0.40 -0.31
C CYS A 599 -8.01 -0.61 -0.61
N ILE A 600 -7.94 -1.17 -1.84
CA ILE A 600 -6.90 -2.11 -2.27
C ILE A 600 -5.53 -1.44 -2.32
N ASP A 601 -5.45 -0.15 -2.62
CA ASP A 601 -4.20 0.64 -2.67
C ASP A 601 -3.46 0.67 -1.33
N LYS A 602 -4.14 0.35 -0.26
CA LYS A 602 -3.55 0.22 1.07
C LYS A 602 -2.40 -0.78 1.11
N SER A 603 -2.51 -1.88 0.36
CA SER A 603 -1.52 -2.96 0.37
C SER A 603 -1.09 -3.45 -1.01
N PHE A 604 -1.92 -3.31 -2.04
CA PHE A 604 -1.69 -3.93 -3.34
C PHE A 604 -2.27 -3.10 -4.52
N PRO A 605 -1.76 -1.90 -4.81
CA PRO A 605 -2.30 -1.02 -5.85
C PRO A 605 -2.41 -1.66 -7.23
N SER A 606 -1.47 -2.55 -7.59
CA SER A 606 -1.44 -3.23 -8.90
C SER A 606 -2.30 -4.50 -8.97
N PHE A 607 -3.13 -4.82 -7.96
CA PHE A 607 -3.90 -6.07 -7.91
C PHE A 607 -4.82 -6.25 -9.12
N LEU A 608 -5.61 -5.22 -9.45
CA LEU A 608 -6.53 -5.26 -10.59
C LEU A 608 -5.79 -5.38 -11.92
N ASP A 609 -4.69 -4.65 -12.08
CA ASP A 609 -3.86 -4.71 -13.29
C ASP A 609 -3.27 -6.11 -13.48
N LEU A 610 -2.81 -6.73 -12.39
CA LEU A 610 -2.27 -8.08 -12.43
C LEU A 610 -3.35 -9.13 -12.72
N LEU A 611 -4.58 -8.95 -12.31
CA LEU A 611 -5.69 -9.83 -12.69
C LEU A 611 -6.15 -9.63 -14.14
N ALA A 612 -6.10 -8.39 -14.65
CA ALA A 612 -6.58 -8.05 -16.00
C ALA A 612 -5.62 -8.48 -17.12
N ARG A 613 -4.30 -8.54 -16.86
CA ARG A 613 -3.30 -8.92 -17.87
C ARG A 613 -3.41 -10.38 -18.22
N GLN A 614 -3.36 -10.68 -19.53
CA GLN A 614 -3.54 -12.01 -20.11
C GLN A 614 -2.21 -12.70 -20.46
N GLU A 615 -1.13 -12.45 -19.74
CA GLU A 615 0.19 -13.08 -19.97
C GLU A 615 0.47 -14.24 -19.02
#